data_0a1e1efae158f06e1b59e83ae3e72907
#
_entry.id   0a1e1efae158f06e1b59e83ae3e72907
#
_cell.length_a   1.000
_cell.length_b   1.000
_cell.length_c   1.000
_cell.angle_alpha   90.00
_cell.angle_beta   90.00
_cell.angle_gamma   90.00
#
_symmetry.space_group_name_H-M   'P 1'
#
loop_
_entity.id
_entity.type
_entity.pdbx_description
1 polymer ?
#
loop_
_entity_poly.entity_id
_entity_poly.type
_entity_poly.pdbx_seq_one_letter_code
_entity_poly.pdbx_strand_id
1 'polypeptide(L)'
;MEQVYAYYRLKEGANRDKFMTHMQTVDVPAMRKQPGVDSFNVHLVHEVPLGQFAFDVVEDIVVDRFETWDKICKAPEHQTYIAQWEQYADADSLVFVRTCS
;
A
#
# COMPACT_ATOMS: atom_id res chain seq x y z
N MET A 1 3.64 -1.88 -18.64
CA MET A 1 2.93 -1.51 -17.38
C MET A 1 2.53 -2.76 -16.65
N GLU A 2 2.77 -2.81 -15.35
CA GLU A 2 2.39 -3.93 -14.51
C GLU A 2 1.49 -3.47 -13.38
N GLN A 3 0.48 -4.28 -13.08
CA GLN A 3 -0.42 -4.09 -11.96
C GLN A 3 0.08 -4.85 -10.75
N VAL A 4 0.20 -4.15 -9.62
CA VAL A 4 0.55 -4.74 -8.34
C VAL A 4 -0.51 -4.36 -7.33
N TYR A 5 -0.99 -5.34 -6.58
CA TYR A 5 -1.88 -5.07 -5.45
C TYR A 5 -1.12 -5.38 -4.15
N ALA A 6 -1.28 -4.52 -3.17
CA ALA A 6 -0.80 -4.77 -1.82
C ALA A 6 -2.01 -4.95 -0.91
N TYR A 7 -1.98 -6.00 -0.10
CA TYR A 7 -3.02 -6.30 0.88
C TYR A 7 -2.38 -6.38 2.26
N TYR A 8 -3.00 -5.77 3.25
CA TYR A 8 -2.51 -5.89 4.62
C TYR A 8 -3.60 -5.55 5.64
N ARG A 9 -3.35 -5.95 6.88
CA ARG A 9 -4.22 -5.60 8.01
C ARG A 9 -3.67 -4.36 8.71
N LEU A 10 -4.55 -3.61 9.33
CA LEU A 10 -4.16 -2.60 10.30
C LEU A 10 -3.92 -3.28 11.65
N LYS A 11 -3.05 -2.68 12.46
CA LYS A 11 -2.83 -3.12 13.83
C LYS A 11 -4.13 -3.02 14.62
N GLU A 12 -4.30 -3.93 15.57
CA GLU A 12 -5.43 -3.88 16.49
C GLU A 12 -5.44 -2.52 17.21
N GLY A 13 -6.60 -1.86 17.22
CA GLY A 13 -6.75 -0.55 17.83
C GLY A 13 -6.27 0.63 16.99
N ALA A 14 -5.74 0.40 15.80
CA ALA A 14 -5.32 1.49 14.92
C ALA A 14 -6.52 2.36 14.53
N ASN A 15 -6.30 3.68 14.52
CA ASN A 15 -7.32 4.63 14.10
C ASN A 15 -7.37 4.69 12.56
N ARG A 16 -8.47 4.20 11.98
CA ARG A 16 -8.63 4.07 10.52
C ARG A 16 -8.64 5.45 9.83
N ASP A 17 -9.28 6.44 10.43
CA ASP A 17 -9.35 7.78 9.85
C ASP A 17 -7.97 8.46 9.84
N LYS A 18 -7.22 8.32 10.92
CA LYS A 18 -5.85 8.85 10.99
C LYS A 18 -4.94 8.14 9.98
N PHE A 19 -5.09 6.83 9.83
CA PHE A 19 -4.36 6.08 8.83
C PHE A 19 -4.62 6.63 7.43
N MET A 20 -5.89 6.79 7.05
CA MET A 20 -6.23 7.28 5.71
C MET A 20 -5.78 8.71 5.51
N THR A 21 -5.88 9.57 6.51
CA THR A 21 -5.36 10.94 6.43
C THR A 21 -3.86 10.92 6.18
N HIS A 22 -3.12 10.10 6.92
CA HIS A 22 -1.68 9.95 6.70
C HIS A 22 -1.36 9.46 5.28
N MET A 23 -2.05 8.42 4.82
CA MET A 23 -1.82 7.88 3.48
C MET A 23 -2.11 8.91 2.39
N GLN A 24 -3.23 9.62 2.48
CA GLN A 24 -3.63 10.60 1.45
C GLN A 24 -2.77 11.87 1.45
N THR A 25 -2.23 12.27 2.59
CA THR A 25 -1.48 13.53 2.70
C THR A 25 0.03 13.33 2.62
N VAL A 26 0.55 12.15 2.93
CA VAL A 26 2.00 11.88 3.01
C VAL A 26 2.42 10.80 2.02
N ASP A 27 1.92 9.58 2.20
CA ASP A 27 2.43 8.40 1.49
C ASP A 27 2.05 8.40 0.01
N VAL A 28 0.78 8.59 -0.29
CA VAL A 28 0.27 8.57 -1.67
C VAL A 28 0.94 9.64 -2.54
N PRO A 29 1.03 10.92 -2.10
CA PRO A 29 1.74 11.92 -2.90
C PRO A 29 3.21 11.57 -3.13
N ALA A 30 3.89 11.03 -2.11
CA ALA A 30 5.30 10.65 -2.23
C ALA A 30 5.48 9.50 -3.23
N MET A 31 4.62 8.49 -3.19
CA MET A 31 4.71 7.35 -4.09
C MET A 31 4.40 7.73 -5.53
N ARG A 32 3.41 8.60 -5.73
CA ARG A 32 3.04 9.07 -7.08
C ARG A 32 4.15 9.86 -7.77
N LYS A 33 5.09 10.42 -7.01
CA LYS A 33 6.22 11.17 -7.56
C LYS A 33 7.41 10.28 -7.94
N GLN A 34 7.40 9.02 -7.56
CA GLN A 34 8.51 8.12 -7.85
C GLN A 34 8.57 7.80 -9.34
N PRO A 35 9.77 7.88 -9.96
CA PRO A 35 9.92 7.48 -11.37
C PRO A 35 9.46 6.03 -11.57
N GLY A 36 8.68 5.79 -12.62
CA GLY A 36 8.17 4.47 -12.94
C GLY A 36 6.86 4.10 -12.28
N VAL A 37 6.36 4.91 -11.34
CA VAL A 37 5.03 4.72 -10.73
C VAL A 37 4.01 5.50 -11.57
N ASP A 38 3.11 4.77 -12.21
CA ASP A 38 2.05 5.36 -13.04
C ASP A 38 0.85 5.77 -12.20
N SER A 39 0.47 4.92 -11.24
CA SER A 39 -0.60 5.24 -10.29
C SER A 39 -0.37 4.53 -8.96
N PHE A 40 -0.92 5.11 -7.92
CA PHE A 40 -0.86 4.56 -6.56
C PHE A 40 -2.10 5.04 -5.81
N ASN A 41 -2.95 4.09 -5.42
CA ASN A 41 -4.20 4.39 -4.72
C ASN A 41 -4.34 3.45 -3.52
N VAL A 42 -4.86 3.99 -2.42
CA VAL A 42 -5.06 3.23 -1.17
C VAL A 42 -6.55 3.21 -0.84
N HIS A 43 -7.06 2.02 -0.56
CA HIS A 43 -8.46 1.79 -0.23
C HIS A 43 -8.58 1.06 1.09
N LEU A 44 -9.45 1.54 1.99
CA LEU A 44 -9.88 0.78 3.17
C LEU A 44 -11.04 -0.12 2.76
N VAL A 45 -10.99 -1.36 3.22
CA VAL A 45 -12.10 -2.28 3.03
C VAL A 45 -13.26 -1.82 3.89
N HIS A 46 -14.40 -1.56 3.26
CA HIS A 46 -15.62 -1.13 3.94
C HIS A 46 -16.48 -2.32 4.33
N GLU A 47 -16.70 -3.22 3.39
CA GLU A 47 -17.46 -4.45 3.65
C GLU A 47 -17.03 -5.53 2.64
N VAL A 48 -17.29 -6.77 3.00
CA VAL A 48 -17.07 -7.93 2.11
C VAL A 48 -18.44 -8.57 1.88
N PRO A 49 -19.16 -8.19 0.79
CA PRO A 49 -20.54 -8.63 0.59
C PRO A 49 -20.70 -10.13 0.36
N LEU A 50 -19.62 -10.78 -0.07
CA LEU A 50 -19.64 -12.23 -0.34
C LEU A 50 -18.25 -12.80 -0.07
N GLY A 51 -18.21 -13.93 0.63
CA GLY A 51 -16.95 -14.64 0.89
C GLY A 51 -16.19 -14.07 2.09
N GLN A 52 -14.93 -14.44 2.18
CA GLN A 52 -14.03 -14.05 3.27
C GLN A 52 -12.84 -13.27 2.72
N PHE A 53 -12.44 -12.22 3.43
CA PHE A 53 -11.28 -11.43 3.09
C PHE A 53 -10.58 -11.01 4.38
N ALA A 54 -9.33 -11.42 4.53
CA ALA A 54 -8.60 -11.31 5.80
C ALA A 54 -7.87 -9.97 5.98
N PHE A 55 -8.05 -9.01 5.07
CA PHE A 55 -7.27 -7.77 5.05
C PHE A 55 -8.16 -6.55 5.23
N ASP A 56 -7.56 -5.46 5.71
CA ASP A 56 -8.24 -4.19 5.94
C ASP A 56 -7.98 -3.17 4.83
N VAL A 57 -6.88 -3.31 4.11
CA VAL A 57 -6.40 -2.33 3.14
C VAL A 57 -6.04 -3.01 1.84
N VAL A 58 -6.39 -2.34 0.74
CA VAL A 58 -5.96 -2.72 -0.61
C VAL A 58 -5.26 -1.51 -1.23
N GLU A 59 -4.03 -1.69 -1.68
CA GLU A 59 -3.33 -0.68 -2.47
C GLU A 59 -3.31 -1.14 -3.92
N ASP A 60 -3.71 -0.25 -4.81
CA ASP A 60 -3.78 -0.45 -6.24
C ASP A 60 -2.64 0.34 -6.87
N ILE A 61 -1.66 -0.37 -7.42
CA ILE A 61 -0.38 0.19 -7.83
C ILE A 61 -0.11 -0.20 -9.28
N VAL A 62 0.13 0.79 -10.14
CA VAL A 62 0.56 0.54 -11.51
C VAL A 62 1.96 1.11 -11.69
N VAL A 63 2.88 0.26 -12.12
CA VAL A 63 4.29 0.60 -12.32
C VAL A 63 4.73 0.20 -13.73
N ASP A 64 5.85 0.73 -14.18
CA ASP A 64 6.43 0.33 -15.46
C ASP A 64 6.81 -1.15 -15.42
N ARG A 65 7.41 -1.62 -14.32
CA ARG A 65 7.72 -3.03 -14.05
C ARG A 65 7.87 -3.23 -12.54
N PHE A 66 7.67 -4.45 -12.09
CA PHE A 66 7.72 -4.79 -10.66
C PHE A 66 9.06 -4.45 -10.02
N GLU A 67 10.16 -4.63 -10.74
CA GLU A 67 11.50 -4.34 -10.23
C GLU A 67 11.64 -2.88 -9.79
N THR A 68 10.95 -1.97 -10.46
CA THR A 68 10.90 -0.55 -10.06
C THR A 68 10.26 -0.41 -8.68
N TRP A 69 9.12 -1.06 -8.48
CA TRP A 69 8.42 -1.04 -7.18
C TRP A 69 9.27 -1.67 -6.08
N ASP A 70 9.88 -2.83 -6.37
CA ASP A 70 10.76 -3.52 -5.41
C ASP A 70 11.94 -2.64 -4.99
N LYS A 71 12.55 -1.93 -5.93
CA LYS A 71 13.63 -0.99 -5.62
C LYS A 71 13.17 0.17 -4.76
N ILE A 72 12.00 0.75 -5.05
CA ILE A 72 11.44 1.84 -4.24
C ILE A 72 11.25 1.36 -2.80
N CYS A 73 10.64 0.21 -2.60
CA CYS A 73 10.38 -0.34 -1.26
C CYS A 73 11.66 -0.61 -0.48
N LYS A 74 12.76 -0.94 -1.15
CA LYS A 74 14.05 -1.25 -0.52
C LYS A 74 14.98 -0.05 -0.40
N ALA A 75 14.66 1.07 -1.04
CA ALA A 75 15.52 2.25 -1.05
C ALA A 75 15.65 2.85 0.35
N PRO A 76 16.85 3.31 0.75
CA PRO A 76 17.05 3.92 2.07
C PRO A 76 16.13 5.11 2.32
N GLU A 77 15.89 5.95 1.33
CA GLU A 77 15.02 7.12 1.44
C GLU A 77 13.55 6.77 1.64
N HIS A 78 13.14 5.54 1.31
CA HIS A 78 11.78 5.07 1.52
C HIS A 78 11.54 4.55 2.94
N GLN A 79 12.59 4.24 3.70
CA GLN A 79 12.47 3.63 5.02
C GLN A 79 11.71 4.51 6.02
N THR A 80 11.80 5.82 5.90
CA THR A 80 11.03 6.75 6.73
C THR A 80 9.53 6.55 6.50
N TYR A 81 9.09 6.40 5.25
CA TYR A 81 7.69 6.16 4.92
C TYR A 81 7.22 4.82 5.46
N ILE A 82 8.05 3.79 5.36
CA ILE A 82 7.74 2.46 5.91
C ILE A 82 7.57 2.54 7.43
N ALA A 83 8.47 3.23 8.12
CA ALA A 83 8.40 3.36 9.59
C ALA A 83 7.11 4.08 10.02
N GLN A 84 6.70 5.12 9.29
CA GLN A 84 5.45 5.83 9.57
C GLN A 84 4.24 4.94 9.29
N TRP A 85 4.25 4.20 8.19
CA TRP A 85 3.20 3.25 7.82
C TRP A 85 3.05 2.15 8.88
N GLU A 86 4.16 1.64 9.40
CA GLU A 86 4.16 0.58 10.43
C GLU A 86 3.54 1.02 11.77
N GLN A 87 3.35 2.32 11.99
CA GLN A 87 2.61 2.79 13.15
C GLN A 87 1.13 2.37 13.09
N TYR A 88 0.60 2.17 11.88
CA TYR A 88 -0.80 1.80 11.66
C TYR A 88 -0.95 0.38 11.16
N ALA A 89 -0.05 -0.09 10.33
CA ALA A 89 -0.18 -1.35 9.60
C ALA A 89 0.58 -2.47 10.29
N ASP A 90 0.01 -3.67 10.21
CA ASP A 90 0.68 -4.91 10.59
C ASP A 90 1.54 -5.34 9.41
N ALA A 91 2.83 -5.03 9.47
CA ALA A 91 3.78 -5.31 8.39
C ALA A 91 3.89 -6.80 8.08
N ASP A 92 3.71 -7.67 9.07
CA ASP A 92 3.79 -9.13 8.88
C ASP A 92 2.63 -9.66 8.03
N SER A 93 1.54 -8.90 7.91
CA SER A 93 0.39 -9.28 7.10
C SER A 93 0.51 -8.88 5.64
N LEU A 94 1.53 -8.10 5.27
CA LEU A 94 1.67 -7.56 3.91
C LEU A 94 1.85 -8.65 2.87
N VAL A 95 1.03 -8.59 1.83
CA VAL A 95 1.09 -9.46 0.66
C VAL A 95 1.12 -8.59 -0.59
N PHE A 96 2.05 -8.85 -1.49
CA PHE A 96 2.03 -8.29 -2.83
C PHE A 96 1.51 -9.33 -3.81
N VAL A 97 0.59 -8.91 -4.68
CA VAL A 97 0.06 -9.74 -5.75
C VAL A 97 0.28 -9.04 -7.07
N ARG A 98 0.89 -9.74 -8.02
CA ARG A 98 1.04 -9.25 -9.40
C ARG A 98 -0.07 -9.89 -10.23
N THR A 99 -0.77 -9.07 -11.01
CA THR A 99 -1.79 -9.57 -11.93
C THR A 99 -1.37 -9.26 -13.35
N CYS A 100 -1.89 -10.06 -14.28
CA CYS A 100 -1.72 -9.80 -15.71
C CYS A 100 -3.09 -9.83 -16.40
N SER A 101 -3.22 -9.07 -17.43
CA SER A 101 -4.45 -8.99 -18.23
C SER A 101 -4.25 -9.51 -19.65
#